data_42a8e0cddd3fd45c31a15ef4cbd7808b
#
_entry.id   42a8e0cddd3fd45c31a15ef4cbd7808b
#
_cell.length_a   1.000
_cell.length_b   1.000
_cell.length_c   1.000
_cell.angle_alpha   90.00
_cell.angle_beta   90.00
_cell.angle_gamma   90.00
#
_symmetry.space_group_name_H-M   'P 1'
#
loop_
_entity.id
_entity.type
_entity.pdbx_description
1 polymer ?
#
loop_
_entity_poly.entity_id
_entity_poly.type
_entity_poly.pdbx_seq_one_letter_code
_entity_poly.pdbx_strand_id
1 'polypeptide(L)'
;PAKPSAAAADPFGEPVTLEAKKVVTIKGNANWDSAFETLIDSFKVLTALLDKQGVKSNGNAMIVYTSTDDTGFTFIAEIPVGQDVKNLGKNMSMGQSPDGKSLKFVHRGSYDNMDNTYEAITNHLDEKRLEAKDLFIEEYITDPLKTAEDKLVINVYVPLK
;
A
#
# COMPACT_ATOMS: atom_id res chain seq x y z
N PRO A 1 12.35 -27.91 -12.74
CA PRO A 1 11.88 -27.38 -12.61
C PRO A 1 11.73 -26.84 -12.28
N ALA A 2 11.71 -26.54 -12.21
CA ALA A 2 11.23 -25.87 -11.98
C ALA A 2 11.08 -25.48 -11.76
N LYS A 3 11.17 -25.45 -11.93
CA LYS A 3 10.82 -24.85 -11.63
C LYS A 3 10.23 -24.23 -11.47
N PRO A 4 10.11 -24.51 -12.01
CA PRO A 4 9.07 -23.56 -12.09
C PRO A 4 8.89 -22.65 -11.04
N SER A 5 9.12 -23.03 -10.28
CA SER A 5 9.04 -22.19 -9.15
C SER A 5 9.69 -20.86 -9.39
N ALA A 6 10.72 -20.83 -10.17
CA ALA A 6 11.35 -19.56 -10.45
C ALA A 6 10.40 -18.60 -11.15
N ALA A 7 9.65 -19.11 -12.13
CA ALA A 7 8.68 -18.27 -12.82
C ALA A 7 7.52 -17.87 -11.94
N ALA A 8 7.16 -18.72 -10.99
CA ALA A 8 6.09 -18.44 -10.06
C ALA A 8 6.54 -17.64 -8.84
N ALA A 9 7.84 -17.54 -8.63
CA ALA A 9 8.35 -16.84 -7.46
C ALA A 9 8.24 -15.34 -7.62
N ASP A 10 7.61 -14.71 -6.67
CA ASP A 10 7.54 -13.26 -6.61
C ASP A 10 8.83 -12.71 -6.01
N PRO A 11 9.21 -11.49 -6.38
CA PRO A 11 10.35 -10.83 -5.73
C PRO A 11 10.14 -10.77 -4.22
N PHE A 12 11.18 -11.12 -3.48
CA PHE A 12 11.11 -11.02 -2.04
C PHE A 12 12.36 -10.31 -1.53
N GLY A 13 12.18 -9.02 -1.16
CA GLY A 13 13.29 -8.18 -0.76
C GLY A 13 14.07 -7.64 -1.94
N GLU A 14 13.40 -7.40 -3.07
CA GLU A 14 14.04 -6.83 -4.26
C GLU A 14 14.35 -5.35 -4.03
N PRO A 15 15.61 -4.92 -4.19
CA PRO A 15 15.93 -3.50 -4.07
C PRO A 15 15.27 -2.71 -5.20
N VAL A 16 14.59 -1.63 -4.81
CA VAL A 16 13.94 -0.73 -5.77
C VAL A 16 14.13 0.69 -5.30
N THR A 17 14.01 1.65 -6.22
CA THR A 17 13.97 3.06 -5.88
C THR A 17 12.57 3.57 -6.21
N LEU A 18 11.87 4.05 -5.18
CA LEU A 18 10.54 4.62 -5.38
C LEU A 18 10.66 6.05 -5.87
N GLU A 19 9.78 6.43 -6.79
CA GLU A 19 9.68 7.79 -7.28
C GLU A 19 8.39 8.41 -6.73
N ALA A 20 8.48 9.64 -6.24
CA ALA A 20 7.34 10.36 -5.74
C ALA A 20 6.36 10.67 -6.88
N LYS A 21 5.08 10.47 -6.62
CA LYS A 21 4.00 10.77 -7.56
C LYS A 21 3.04 11.74 -6.92
N LYS A 22 2.41 12.58 -7.74
CA LYS A 22 1.32 13.41 -7.24
C LYS A 22 0.16 12.50 -6.86
N VAL A 23 -0.36 12.68 -5.65
CA VAL A 23 -1.46 11.86 -5.14
C VAL A 23 -2.50 12.72 -4.46
N VAL A 24 -3.74 12.25 -4.50
CA VAL A 24 -4.78 12.73 -3.60
C VAL A 24 -4.83 11.76 -2.43
N THR A 25 -4.97 12.29 -1.22
CA THR A 25 -4.84 11.47 -0.01
C THR A 25 -6.01 11.67 0.94
N ILE A 26 -6.25 10.65 1.76
CA ILE A 26 -7.11 10.76 2.94
C ILE A 26 -6.42 10.03 4.09
N LYS A 27 -6.35 10.71 5.24
CA LYS A 27 -5.77 10.14 6.46
C LYS A 27 -6.85 9.46 7.28
N GLY A 28 -6.48 8.37 7.94
CA GLY A 28 -7.40 7.67 8.81
C GLY A 28 -6.68 6.79 9.81
N ASN A 29 -7.48 6.10 10.61
CA ASN A 29 -7.00 5.09 11.53
C ASN A 29 -7.98 3.93 11.55
N ALA A 30 -7.53 2.77 12.01
CA ALA A 30 -8.35 1.58 12.08
C ALA A 30 -7.85 0.67 13.19
N ASN A 31 -8.77 -0.15 13.69
CA ASN A 31 -8.42 -1.28 14.55
C ASN A 31 -8.05 -2.46 13.67
N TRP A 32 -7.26 -3.38 14.19
CA TRP A 32 -6.87 -4.56 13.43
C TRP A 32 -8.08 -5.41 13.01
N ASP A 33 -9.14 -5.42 13.81
CA ASP A 33 -10.34 -6.21 13.52
C ASP A 33 -11.10 -5.72 12.29
N SER A 34 -11.01 -4.42 11.99
CA SER A 34 -11.70 -3.81 10.86
C SER A 34 -10.75 -3.16 9.86
N ALA A 35 -9.50 -3.60 9.86
CA ALA A 35 -8.45 -2.97 9.07
C ALA A 35 -8.80 -2.89 7.59
N PHE A 36 -9.06 -4.02 6.96
CA PHE A 36 -9.29 -4.07 5.52
C PHE A 36 -10.53 -3.27 5.11
N GLU A 37 -11.61 -3.39 5.88
CA GLU A 37 -12.84 -2.64 5.60
C GLU A 37 -12.59 -1.12 5.62
N THR A 38 -11.82 -0.66 6.59
CA THR A 38 -11.50 0.77 6.71
C THR A 38 -10.66 1.24 5.54
N LEU A 39 -9.68 0.44 5.12
CA LEU A 39 -8.86 0.78 3.96
C LEU A 39 -9.69 0.85 2.68
N ILE A 40 -10.58 -0.12 2.49
CA ILE A 40 -11.48 -0.16 1.34
C ILE A 40 -12.40 1.06 1.33
N ASP A 41 -12.97 1.42 2.47
CA ASP A 41 -13.83 2.59 2.57
C ASP A 41 -13.08 3.87 2.20
N SER A 42 -11.83 3.98 2.60
CA SER A 42 -11.00 5.14 2.23
C SER A 42 -10.80 5.22 0.72
N PHE A 43 -10.52 4.09 0.08
CA PHE A 43 -10.40 4.05 -1.38
C PHE A 43 -11.72 4.40 -2.06
N LYS A 44 -12.85 3.94 -1.53
CA LYS A 44 -14.16 4.28 -2.08
C LYS A 44 -14.42 5.78 -2.04
N VAL A 45 -14.09 6.41 -0.93
CA VAL A 45 -14.26 7.86 -0.77
C VAL A 45 -13.42 8.62 -1.79
N LEU A 46 -12.15 8.25 -1.93
CA LEU A 46 -11.26 8.89 -2.90
C LEU A 46 -11.73 8.64 -4.33
N THR A 47 -12.09 7.42 -4.65
CA THR A 47 -12.55 7.05 -6.00
C THR A 47 -13.83 7.81 -6.36
N ALA A 48 -14.77 7.92 -5.43
CA ALA A 48 -16.01 8.66 -5.67
C ALA A 48 -15.73 10.14 -5.94
N LEU A 49 -14.77 10.72 -5.22
CA LEU A 49 -14.38 12.11 -5.45
C LEU A 49 -13.77 12.30 -6.84
N LEU A 50 -12.92 11.39 -7.26
CA LEU A 50 -12.30 11.43 -8.59
C LEU A 50 -13.36 11.26 -9.69
N ASP A 51 -14.27 10.31 -9.52
CA ASP A 51 -15.33 10.06 -10.50
C ASP A 51 -16.21 11.28 -10.66
N LYS A 52 -16.55 11.91 -9.55
CA LYS A 52 -17.39 13.11 -9.57
C LYS A 52 -16.77 14.26 -10.34
N GLN A 53 -15.45 14.34 -10.34
CA GLN A 53 -14.72 15.42 -11.02
C GLN A 53 -14.17 15.01 -12.38
N GLY A 54 -14.39 13.76 -12.78
CA GLY A 54 -13.86 13.27 -14.05
C GLY A 54 -12.34 13.14 -14.05
N VAL A 55 -11.72 13.03 -12.90
CA VAL A 55 -10.28 12.85 -12.77
C VAL A 55 -9.97 11.36 -12.75
N LYS A 56 -9.03 10.94 -13.61
CA LYS A 56 -8.63 9.53 -13.67
C LYS A 56 -7.37 9.30 -12.86
N SER A 57 -7.31 8.15 -12.18
CA SER A 57 -6.07 7.74 -11.54
C SER A 57 -5.04 7.41 -12.62
N ASN A 58 -3.77 7.71 -12.34
CA ASN A 58 -2.69 7.36 -13.25
C ASN A 58 -1.69 6.39 -12.63
N GLY A 59 -2.16 5.61 -11.66
CA GLY A 59 -1.36 4.58 -11.01
C GLY A 59 -2.21 3.81 -10.01
N ASN A 60 -1.57 2.86 -9.34
CA ASN A 60 -2.25 1.99 -8.38
C ASN A 60 -2.50 2.71 -7.07
N ALA A 61 -3.61 2.37 -6.41
CA ALA A 61 -3.92 2.88 -5.08
C ALA A 61 -2.89 2.37 -4.07
N MET A 62 -2.57 3.19 -3.08
CA MET A 62 -1.56 2.88 -2.07
C MET A 62 -2.07 3.17 -0.67
N ILE A 63 -1.56 2.41 0.29
CA ILE A 63 -1.71 2.71 1.71
C ILE A 63 -0.32 2.92 2.30
N VAL A 64 -0.14 4.03 3.00
CA VAL A 64 1.09 4.31 3.74
C VAL A 64 0.76 4.20 5.22
N TYR A 65 1.34 3.22 5.89
CA TYR A 65 1.17 3.05 7.34
C TYR A 65 2.12 4.00 8.05
N THR A 66 1.57 4.87 8.88
CA THR A 66 2.36 5.90 9.57
C THR A 66 2.63 5.57 11.03
N SER A 67 1.81 4.73 11.64
CA SER A 67 2.08 4.19 12.97
C SER A 67 1.25 2.95 13.21
N THR A 68 1.76 2.05 14.04
CA THR A 68 1.06 0.82 14.41
C THR A 68 1.26 0.57 15.89
N ASP A 69 0.26 -0.05 16.51
CA ASP A 69 0.34 -0.54 17.89
C ASP A 69 -0.52 -1.80 18.04
N ASP A 70 -0.70 -2.28 19.26
CA ASP A 70 -1.43 -3.52 19.52
C ASP A 70 -2.90 -3.44 19.14
N THR A 71 -3.49 -2.25 19.14
CA THR A 71 -4.92 -2.07 18.90
C THR A 71 -5.24 -1.71 17.45
N GLY A 72 -4.32 -1.06 16.75
CA GLY A 72 -4.58 -0.63 15.39
C GLY A 72 -3.44 0.17 14.78
N PHE A 73 -3.80 1.04 13.85
CA PHE A 73 -2.80 1.79 13.11
C PHE A 73 -3.38 3.09 12.56
N THR A 74 -2.47 3.98 12.19
CA THR A 74 -2.82 5.17 11.40
C THR A 74 -2.26 4.99 10.00
N PHE A 75 -2.94 5.58 9.03
CA PHE A 75 -2.56 5.41 7.64
C PHE A 75 -2.93 6.62 6.79
N ILE A 76 -2.33 6.66 5.61
CA ILE A 76 -2.71 7.59 4.55
C ILE A 76 -3.05 6.74 3.33
N ALA A 77 -4.29 6.85 2.85
CA ALA A 77 -4.69 6.23 1.59
C ALA A 77 -4.40 7.21 0.47
N GLU A 78 -3.80 6.74 -0.62
CA GLU A 78 -3.32 7.58 -1.71
C GLU A 78 -3.74 7.02 -3.06
N ILE A 79 -4.17 7.90 -3.95
CA ILE A 79 -4.39 7.51 -5.35
C ILE A 79 -3.59 8.47 -6.23
N PRO A 80 -2.68 7.95 -7.08
CA PRO A 80 -1.93 8.78 -8.01
C PRO A 80 -2.84 9.43 -9.03
N VAL A 81 -2.63 10.72 -9.28
CA VAL A 81 -3.42 11.50 -10.23
C VAL A 81 -2.50 12.40 -11.04
N GLY A 82 -2.94 12.77 -12.24
CA GLY A 82 -2.16 13.65 -13.11
C GLY A 82 -2.45 15.12 -12.93
N GLN A 83 -3.41 15.45 -12.08
CA GLN A 83 -3.85 16.84 -11.87
C GLN A 83 -4.35 17.03 -10.45
N ASP A 84 -4.48 18.28 -10.05
CA ASP A 84 -5.00 18.58 -8.73
C ASP A 84 -6.50 18.27 -8.65
N VAL A 85 -6.90 17.73 -7.50
CA VAL A 85 -8.29 17.41 -7.19
C VAL A 85 -8.85 18.54 -6.33
N LYS A 86 -10.06 18.99 -6.65
CA LYS A 86 -10.70 20.11 -5.95
C LYS A 86 -11.68 19.60 -4.91
N ASN A 87 -12.15 20.51 -4.07
CA ASN A 87 -13.19 20.24 -3.08
C ASN A 87 -12.84 19.09 -2.15
N LEU A 88 -11.59 19.10 -1.66
CA LEU A 88 -11.12 18.09 -0.74
C LEU A 88 -11.92 18.17 0.56
N GLY A 89 -12.31 17.00 1.05
CA GLY A 89 -13.03 16.90 2.30
C GLY A 89 -12.11 16.85 3.49
N LYS A 90 -12.70 16.55 4.64
CA LYS A 90 -11.97 16.44 5.89
C LYS A 90 -10.91 15.32 5.79
N ASN A 91 -9.74 15.59 6.31
CA ASN A 91 -8.59 14.67 6.32
C ASN A 91 -8.04 14.37 4.93
N MET A 92 -8.49 15.07 3.92
CA MET A 92 -8.00 14.92 2.55
C MET A 92 -6.99 16.02 2.20
N SER A 93 -6.04 15.68 1.33
CA SER A 93 -5.09 16.66 0.82
C SER A 93 -4.46 16.17 -0.48
N MET A 94 -3.81 17.10 -1.16
CA MET A 94 -2.92 16.75 -2.27
C MET A 94 -1.51 16.62 -1.69
N GLY A 95 -0.74 15.72 -2.24
CA GLY A 95 0.63 15.51 -1.78
C GLY A 95 1.43 14.68 -2.76
N GLN A 96 2.49 14.11 -2.27
CA GLN A 96 3.33 13.21 -3.04
C GLN A 96 3.51 11.89 -2.31
N SER A 97 3.58 10.79 -3.07
CA SER A 97 3.85 9.49 -2.51
C SER A 97 5.31 9.41 -2.04
N PRO A 98 5.63 8.47 -1.14
CA PRO A 98 6.99 8.32 -0.66
C PRO A 98 7.97 7.96 -1.78
N ASP A 99 9.22 8.41 -1.63
CA ASP A 99 10.30 8.12 -2.56
C ASP A 99 11.51 7.55 -1.82
N GLY A 100 12.50 7.10 -2.58
CA GLY A 100 13.77 6.67 -2.04
C GLY A 100 13.99 5.16 -2.12
N LYS A 101 15.11 4.72 -1.57
CA LYS A 101 15.51 3.31 -1.60
C LYS A 101 14.61 2.47 -0.71
N SER A 102 14.13 1.36 -1.26
CA SER A 102 13.20 0.48 -0.58
C SER A 102 13.45 -0.96 -0.98
N LEU A 103 12.90 -1.89 -0.22
CA LEU A 103 12.81 -3.28 -0.62
C LEU A 103 11.36 -3.58 -1.00
N LYS A 104 11.20 -4.36 -2.06
CA LYS A 104 9.89 -4.75 -2.56
C LYS A 104 9.61 -6.19 -2.22
N PHE A 105 8.42 -6.43 -1.69
CA PHE A 105 7.89 -7.75 -1.40
C PHE A 105 6.52 -7.87 -2.06
N VAL A 106 6.11 -9.08 -2.41
CA VAL A 106 4.81 -9.29 -3.03
C VAL A 106 3.96 -10.17 -2.14
N HIS A 107 2.75 -9.70 -1.85
CA HIS A 107 1.73 -10.46 -1.14
C HIS A 107 0.64 -10.88 -2.13
N ARG A 108 0.26 -12.16 -2.11
CA ARG A 108 -0.85 -12.67 -2.90
C ARG A 108 -1.87 -13.34 -2.00
N GLY A 109 -3.13 -13.02 -2.22
CA GLY A 109 -4.23 -13.62 -1.48
C GLY A 109 -4.88 -12.66 -0.52
N SER A 110 -5.64 -13.21 0.42
CA SER A 110 -6.45 -12.43 1.35
C SER A 110 -5.62 -11.47 2.20
N TYR A 111 -6.19 -10.30 2.45
CA TYR A 111 -5.59 -9.34 3.38
C TYR A 111 -5.41 -9.93 4.77
N ASP A 112 -6.27 -10.88 5.16
CA ASP A 112 -6.15 -11.53 6.46
C ASP A 112 -4.82 -12.27 6.64
N ASN A 113 -4.14 -12.60 5.54
CA ASN A 113 -2.84 -13.26 5.58
C ASN A 113 -1.67 -12.29 5.56
N MET A 114 -1.92 -10.98 5.62
CA MET A 114 -0.85 -9.98 5.62
C MET A 114 0.09 -10.15 6.81
N ASP A 115 -0.41 -10.62 7.95
CA ASP A 115 0.43 -10.87 9.12
C ASP A 115 1.59 -11.81 8.78
N ASN A 116 1.29 -12.87 8.03
CA ASN A 116 2.31 -13.82 7.63
C ASN A 116 3.35 -13.17 6.71
N THR A 117 2.88 -12.32 5.80
CA THR A 117 3.77 -11.60 4.90
C THR A 117 4.67 -10.64 5.66
N TYR A 118 4.11 -9.88 6.60
CA TYR A 118 4.90 -8.94 7.41
C TYR A 118 5.88 -9.67 8.32
N GLU A 119 5.50 -10.83 8.85
CA GLU A 119 6.44 -11.63 9.63
C GLU A 119 7.62 -12.07 8.77
N ALA A 120 7.36 -12.54 7.55
CA ALA A 120 8.40 -12.93 6.62
C ALA A 120 9.30 -11.74 6.25
N ILE A 121 8.71 -10.55 6.07
CA ILE A 121 9.47 -9.34 5.80
C ILE A 121 10.41 -9.02 6.96
N THR A 122 9.89 -9.05 8.19
CA THR A 122 10.68 -8.76 9.38
C THR A 122 11.84 -9.74 9.51
N ASN A 123 11.59 -11.02 9.28
CA ASN A 123 12.63 -12.04 9.31
C ASN A 123 13.70 -11.80 8.24
N HIS A 124 13.28 -11.37 7.05
CA HIS A 124 14.20 -11.05 5.97
C HIS A 124 15.11 -9.87 6.34
N LEU A 125 14.53 -8.81 6.90
CA LEU A 125 15.30 -7.64 7.33
C LEU A 125 16.32 -8.02 8.41
N ASP A 126 15.91 -8.83 9.39
CA ASP A 126 16.78 -9.27 10.47
C ASP A 126 17.91 -10.13 9.92
N GLU A 127 17.59 -11.07 9.04
CA GLU A 127 18.58 -11.98 8.45
C GLU A 127 19.61 -11.21 7.63
N LYS A 128 19.19 -10.19 6.90
CA LYS A 128 20.07 -9.37 6.08
C LYS A 128 20.69 -8.20 6.84
N ARG A 129 20.31 -8.02 8.10
CA ARG A 129 20.77 -6.92 8.97
C ARG A 129 20.48 -5.55 8.36
N LEU A 130 19.29 -5.40 7.82
CA LEU A 130 18.84 -4.15 7.23
C LEU A 130 17.94 -3.40 8.21
N GLU A 131 18.04 -2.07 8.20
CA GLU A 131 17.19 -1.22 9.01
C GLU A 131 16.16 -0.53 8.14
N ALA A 132 14.90 -0.73 8.49
CA ALA A 132 13.79 -0.07 7.82
C ALA A 132 13.46 1.25 8.52
N LYS A 133 12.96 2.19 7.75
CA LYS A 133 12.29 3.37 8.32
C LYS A 133 10.97 2.91 8.93
N ASP A 134 10.42 3.70 9.82
CA ASP A 134 9.13 3.37 10.46
C ASP A 134 7.95 3.67 9.53
N LEU A 135 8.01 3.12 8.34
CA LEU A 135 7.05 3.39 7.29
C LEU A 135 6.90 2.16 6.42
N PHE A 136 5.67 1.72 6.19
CA PHE A 136 5.39 0.63 5.25
C PHE A 136 4.40 1.13 4.21
N ILE A 137 4.61 0.75 2.95
CA ILE A 137 3.77 1.17 1.84
C ILE A 137 3.20 -0.07 1.17
N GLU A 138 1.88 -0.11 1.01
CA GLU A 138 1.21 -1.17 0.26
C GLU A 138 0.67 -0.57 -1.03
N GLU A 139 1.09 -1.12 -2.16
CA GLU A 139 0.56 -0.73 -3.46
C GLU A 139 -0.36 -1.85 -3.95
N TYR A 140 -1.61 -1.52 -4.20
CA TYR A 140 -2.63 -2.49 -4.60
C TYR A 140 -2.58 -2.69 -6.11
N ILE A 141 -1.93 -3.75 -6.54
CA ILE A 141 -1.74 -4.06 -7.97
C ILE A 141 -3.07 -4.45 -8.60
N THR A 142 -3.86 -5.28 -7.91
CA THR A 142 -5.23 -5.55 -8.30
C THR A 142 -6.14 -4.48 -7.70
N ASP A 143 -7.22 -4.12 -8.41
CA ASP A 143 -8.15 -3.11 -7.89
C ASP A 143 -8.85 -3.68 -6.66
N PRO A 144 -8.62 -3.13 -5.46
CA PRO A 144 -9.17 -3.69 -4.23
C PRO A 144 -10.69 -3.55 -4.13
N LEU A 145 -11.28 -2.66 -4.92
CA LEU A 145 -12.74 -2.47 -4.92
C LEU A 145 -13.46 -3.48 -5.81
N LYS A 146 -12.73 -4.14 -6.73
CA LYS A 146 -13.32 -5.02 -7.73
C LYS A 146 -12.79 -6.44 -7.67
N THR A 147 -11.75 -6.69 -6.90
CA THR A 147 -11.08 -7.99 -6.84
C THR A 147 -11.55 -8.76 -5.63
N ALA A 148 -11.80 -10.05 -5.79
CA ALA A 148 -12.11 -10.91 -4.65
C ALA A 148 -10.93 -10.92 -3.68
N GLU A 149 -11.21 -10.92 -2.39
CA GLU A 149 -10.19 -10.77 -1.35
C GLU A 149 -9.09 -11.83 -1.45
N ASP A 150 -9.46 -13.06 -1.81
CA ASP A 150 -8.48 -14.15 -1.94
C ASP A 150 -7.64 -14.08 -3.21
N LYS A 151 -7.89 -13.08 -4.05
CA LYS A 151 -7.16 -12.88 -5.32
C LYS A 151 -6.38 -11.58 -5.35
N LEU A 152 -6.23 -10.94 -4.23
CA LEU A 152 -5.48 -9.68 -4.15
C LEU A 152 -4.00 -9.90 -4.45
N VAL A 153 -3.40 -8.92 -5.12
CA VAL A 153 -1.95 -8.81 -5.28
C VAL A 153 -1.55 -7.44 -4.76
N ILE A 154 -0.69 -7.44 -3.77
CA ILE A 154 -0.26 -6.23 -3.07
C ILE A 154 1.26 -6.22 -3.03
N ASN A 155 1.87 -5.16 -3.55
CA ASN A 155 3.31 -4.96 -3.37
C ASN A 155 3.50 -4.23 -2.04
N VAL A 156 4.41 -4.73 -1.23
CA VAL A 156 4.78 -4.08 0.02
C VAL A 156 6.18 -3.52 -0.14
N TYR A 157 6.31 -2.21 0.06
CA TYR A 157 7.60 -1.54 0.01
C TYR A 157 8.03 -1.17 1.41
N VAL A 158 9.28 -1.48 1.72
CA VAL A 158 9.86 -1.18 3.02
C VAL A 158 11.01 -0.20 2.79
N PRO A 159 10.78 1.09 3.05
CA PRO A 159 11.85 2.09 2.90
C PRO A 159 13.00 1.81 3.87
N LEU A 160 14.22 1.95 3.37
CA LEU A 160 15.43 1.69 4.16
C LEU A 160 16.02 2.99 4.69
N LYS A 161 16.63 2.90 5.86
CA LYS A 161 17.38 4.03 6.44
C LYS A 161 18.67 4.29 5.70
#